data_17daf8c8fd3ea27471f6138451e6b86f
#
_entry.id   17daf8c8fd3ea27471f6138451e6b86f
#
_cell.length_a   1.000
_cell.length_b   1.000
_cell.length_c   1.000
_cell.angle_alpha   90.00
_cell.angle_beta   90.00
_cell.angle_gamma   90.00
#
_symmetry.space_group_name_H-M   'P 1'
#
loop_
_entity.id
_entity.type
_entity.pdbx_description
1 polymer ?
#
loop_
_entity_poly.entity_id
_entity_poly.type
_entity_poly.pdbx_seq_one_letter_code
_entity_poly.pdbx_strand_id
1 'polypeptide(L)'
;MKKAGWVFTTVTMAMSLAGTGCGSKDKSDPAAAVPPPAKVEYVPDVNVIHVDRPERFSLSTAGQVEEKPRLDATGVVSPNIEKSTPVISLASGRVVGIYAKLGDDVRRGQLLLKVMSNDISTAFVNYNQAKADETLARRQFERAQLLYAHGAISQNDLEVAQDAEQKTQAALKAAVQALHLLGADSNHPDPVVNIYAPASGTIVEQNILNAASVHTPDNQQNLFTIANLATVWVICDVYENDLSMVQVGDRADIKLNAYPDITFHGQISNIGRVLDPSLRTAKVRIVVINPGMIRSGMFATATFYGKHGKLYSTVPASSVLHLHDRDWIYVPAGADQFKRVEVVTGKIIGTNQEVLKGILPHQQLVTDALAIHTESQP
;
A
#
# COMPACT_ATOMS: atom_id res chain seq x y z
N MET A 1 -7.67 -0.88 46.51
CA MET A 1 -7.15 -1.39 47.81
C MET A 1 -5.66 -1.63 47.70
N LYS A 2 -4.93 -1.15 48.72
CA LYS A 2 -3.50 -1.28 49.03
C LYS A 2 -2.51 -0.43 48.22
N LYS A 3 -2.20 0.72 48.84
CA LYS A 3 -1.01 1.57 48.69
C LYS A 3 0.21 0.88 49.30
N ALA A 4 1.37 1.04 48.69
CA ALA A 4 2.65 0.84 49.37
C ALA A 4 3.56 2.01 48.98
N GLY A 5 3.80 2.89 49.95
CA GLY A 5 4.78 3.95 49.87
C GLY A 5 6.16 3.43 50.26
N TRP A 6 7.18 4.06 49.70
CA TRP A 6 8.56 3.86 50.12
C TRP A 6 9.15 5.20 50.62
N VAL A 7 9.66 5.12 51.82
CA VAL A 7 10.23 6.18 52.63
C VAL A 7 11.72 6.34 52.26
N PHE A 8 12.14 7.56 51.96
CA PHE A 8 13.56 7.94 51.89
C PHE A 8 14.05 8.30 53.28
N THR A 9 15.08 7.62 53.75
CA THR A 9 15.79 7.93 55.02
C THR A 9 17.11 8.61 54.65
N THR A 10 17.21 9.88 55.03
CA THR A 10 18.45 10.66 55.04
C THR A 10 19.24 10.34 56.30
N VAL A 11 20.51 9.94 56.15
CA VAL A 11 21.47 9.82 57.25
C VAL A 11 22.47 10.96 57.14
N THR A 12 22.38 11.90 58.04
CA THR A 12 23.36 12.93 58.34
C THR A 12 24.37 12.39 59.35
N MET A 13 25.66 12.39 58.99
CA MET A 13 26.75 12.08 59.94
C MET A 13 27.69 13.29 60.05
N ALA A 14 27.56 13.96 61.14
CA ALA A 14 28.50 14.99 61.60
C ALA A 14 29.68 14.34 62.31
N MET A 15 30.90 14.70 61.94
CA MET A 15 32.07 14.33 62.69
C MET A 15 33.01 15.54 62.80
N SER A 16 33.01 16.15 63.98
CA SER A 16 33.91 17.20 64.43
C SER A 16 35.23 16.59 64.91
N LEU A 17 36.36 17.09 64.40
CA LEU A 17 37.66 16.95 65.11
C LEU A 17 38.42 18.25 65.00
N ALA A 18 38.68 18.81 66.17
CA ALA A 18 39.58 19.90 66.37
C ALA A 18 41.02 19.40 66.43
N GLY A 19 41.94 20.09 65.78
CA GLY A 19 43.38 19.84 65.81
C GLY A 19 44.13 21.13 65.61
N THR A 20 44.65 21.69 66.71
CA THR A 20 45.54 22.83 66.79
C THR A 20 46.90 22.53 66.18
N GLY A 21 47.46 23.39 65.33
CA GLY A 21 48.85 23.34 64.86
C GLY A 21 49.33 24.72 64.38
N CYS A 22 50.27 25.27 65.08
CA CYS A 22 50.90 26.57 64.85
C CYS A 22 51.69 26.75 63.58
N GLY A 23 51.57 27.89 62.94
CA GLY A 23 52.64 28.79 62.58
C GLY A 23 53.54 28.49 61.35
N SER A 24 53.28 29.28 60.29
CA SER A 24 54.32 30.11 59.66
C SER A 24 53.65 31.09 58.70
N LYS A 25 53.93 32.37 58.85
CA LYS A 25 53.53 33.45 57.96
C LYS A 25 54.45 33.38 56.73
N ASP A 26 54.02 32.65 55.64
CA ASP A 26 54.56 32.93 54.33
C ASP A 26 53.63 33.94 53.66
N LYS A 27 54.19 35.11 53.40
CA LYS A 27 53.57 36.13 52.55
C LYS A 27 53.55 35.59 51.11
N SER A 28 52.49 34.90 50.70
CA SER A 28 52.25 34.63 49.31
C SER A 28 51.84 35.91 48.60
N ASP A 29 52.70 36.38 47.75
CA ASP A 29 52.49 37.55 46.88
C ASP A 29 51.27 37.23 45.97
N PRO A 30 50.16 37.98 46.04
CA PRO A 30 48.97 37.70 45.24
C PRO A 30 49.20 37.93 43.74
N ALA A 31 50.35 38.49 43.35
CA ALA A 31 50.71 38.66 41.92
C ALA A 31 51.27 37.38 41.24
N ALA A 32 51.66 36.33 42.03
CA ALA A 32 52.23 35.09 41.47
C ALA A 32 51.20 34.00 41.16
N ALA A 33 49.88 34.23 41.42
CA ALA A 33 48.82 33.26 41.27
C ALA A 33 48.01 33.38 39.92
N VAL A 34 48.36 34.33 39.07
CA VAL A 34 47.71 34.47 37.76
C VAL A 34 48.53 33.65 36.76
N PRO A 35 47.97 32.57 36.18
CA PRO A 35 48.65 31.86 35.12
C PRO A 35 48.96 32.85 33.99
N PRO A 36 50.13 32.76 33.34
CA PRO A 36 50.46 33.64 32.25
C PRO A 36 49.39 33.58 31.15
N PRO A 37 49.06 34.72 30.50
CA PRO A 37 48.05 34.73 29.46
C PRO A 37 48.43 33.74 28.38
N ALA A 38 47.48 32.92 27.96
CA ALA A 38 47.69 31.96 26.88
C ALA A 38 48.13 32.69 25.60
N LYS A 39 49.34 32.41 25.11
CA LYS A 39 49.77 32.90 23.81
C LYS A 39 49.00 32.13 22.76
N VAL A 40 48.06 32.79 22.07
CA VAL A 40 47.41 32.26 20.89
C VAL A 40 48.36 32.50 19.71
N GLU A 41 49.08 31.46 19.28
CA GLU A 41 49.80 31.48 18.02
C GLU A 41 48.79 31.23 16.91
N TYR A 42 48.78 32.13 15.92
CA TYR A 42 48.02 31.96 14.71
C TYR A 42 48.62 30.81 13.87
N VAL A 43 48.03 29.63 13.94
CA VAL A 43 48.40 28.50 13.07
C VAL A 43 47.84 28.79 11.70
N PRO A 44 48.63 28.87 10.61
CA PRO A 44 48.13 29.03 9.27
C PRO A 44 47.20 27.86 8.95
N ASP A 45 46.07 28.14 8.27
CA ASP A 45 45.07 27.13 7.89
C ASP A 45 45.76 26.03 7.07
N VAL A 46 45.87 24.83 7.65
CA VAL A 46 46.56 23.65 7.04
C VAL A 46 45.91 23.29 5.70
N ASN A 47 44.75 23.81 5.40
CA ASN A 47 44.03 23.58 4.14
C ASN A 47 44.34 24.62 3.06
N VAL A 48 45.21 25.61 3.33
CA VAL A 48 45.63 26.60 2.33
C VAL A 48 47.05 26.28 1.86
N ILE A 49 47.23 26.14 0.58
CA ILE A 49 48.52 25.93 -0.07
C ILE A 49 48.90 27.15 -0.90
N HIS A 50 50.18 27.49 -0.91
CA HIS A 50 50.80 28.47 -1.77
C HIS A 50 51.37 27.81 -3.01
N VAL A 51 51.19 28.36 -4.18
CA VAL A 51 51.65 27.81 -5.45
C VAL A 51 52.40 28.90 -6.22
N ASP A 52 53.68 28.65 -6.54
CA ASP A 52 54.53 29.63 -7.25
C ASP A 52 54.10 29.94 -8.67
N ARG A 53 53.37 29.03 -9.30
CA ARG A 53 52.90 29.15 -10.71
C ARG A 53 51.47 28.75 -10.84
N PRO A 54 50.52 29.53 -10.38
CA PRO A 54 49.09 29.19 -10.36
C PRO A 54 48.52 29.00 -11.78
N GLU A 55 49.12 29.64 -12.82
CA GLU A 55 48.74 29.52 -14.21
C GLU A 55 48.86 28.10 -14.79
N ARG A 56 49.61 27.20 -14.14
CA ARG A 56 49.75 25.81 -14.57
C ARG A 56 48.49 24.97 -14.27
N PHE A 57 47.68 25.42 -13.33
CA PHE A 57 46.47 24.72 -12.92
C PHE A 57 45.24 25.30 -13.58
N SER A 58 44.66 24.56 -14.52
CA SER A 58 43.44 24.98 -15.17
C SER A 58 42.27 25.06 -14.20
N LEU A 59 41.51 26.09 -14.27
CA LEU A 59 40.30 26.29 -13.47
C LEU A 59 39.08 25.88 -14.28
N SER A 60 38.15 25.20 -13.61
CA SER A 60 36.82 24.95 -14.12
C SER A 60 35.79 25.57 -13.18
N THR A 61 34.59 25.74 -13.69
CA THR A 61 33.46 26.26 -12.90
C THR A 61 32.51 25.12 -12.54
N ALA A 62 32.11 25.04 -11.28
CA ALA A 62 31.09 24.10 -10.85
C ALA A 62 29.79 24.30 -11.63
N GLY A 63 29.37 23.29 -12.35
CA GLY A 63 28.07 23.25 -12.99
C GLY A 63 26.93 23.07 -11.99
N GLN A 64 25.72 23.02 -12.49
CA GLN A 64 24.53 22.79 -11.70
C GLN A 64 23.69 21.69 -12.33
N VAL A 65 23.21 20.74 -11.52
CA VAL A 65 22.27 19.72 -11.93
C VAL A 65 21.07 19.70 -10.98
N GLU A 66 19.88 19.60 -11.54
CA GLU A 66 18.68 19.40 -10.77
C GLU A 66 18.40 17.89 -10.69
N GLU A 67 18.47 17.33 -9.53
CA GLU A 67 18.11 15.93 -9.30
C GLU A 67 16.80 15.85 -8.52
N LYS A 68 15.82 15.16 -9.12
CA LYS A 68 14.57 14.84 -8.42
C LYS A 68 14.82 13.69 -7.48
N PRO A 69 14.50 13.84 -6.19
CA PRO A 69 14.62 12.73 -5.26
C PRO A 69 13.77 11.55 -5.76
N ARG A 70 14.35 10.38 -5.69
CA ARG A 70 13.76 9.14 -6.14
C ARG A 70 13.50 8.23 -4.93
N LEU A 71 12.31 7.68 -4.88
CA LEU A 71 11.89 6.70 -3.87
C LEU A 71 11.51 5.40 -4.58
N ASP A 72 12.17 4.31 -4.21
CA ASP A 72 11.82 2.97 -4.66
C ASP A 72 11.08 2.25 -3.51
N ALA A 73 9.87 1.78 -3.77
CA ALA A 73 9.09 1.01 -2.81
C ALA A 73 8.68 -0.34 -3.41
N THR A 74 8.75 -1.38 -2.59
CA THR A 74 8.30 -2.71 -2.97
C THR A 74 6.80 -2.85 -2.83
N GLY A 75 6.19 -3.66 -3.68
CA GLY A 75 4.77 -3.89 -3.67
C GLY A 75 4.37 -5.19 -4.33
N VAL A 76 3.07 -5.46 -4.31
CA VAL A 76 2.47 -6.65 -4.90
C VAL A 76 1.35 -6.25 -5.84
N VAL A 77 1.26 -6.95 -6.97
CA VAL A 77 0.15 -6.80 -7.91
C VAL A 77 -1.10 -7.46 -7.33
N SER A 78 -2.19 -6.72 -7.29
CA SER A 78 -3.51 -7.18 -6.85
C SER A 78 -4.56 -6.92 -7.92
N PRO A 79 -5.63 -7.71 -7.98
CA PRO A 79 -6.76 -7.40 -8.85
C PRO A 79 -7.37 -6.04 -8.46
N ASN A 80 -7.96 -5.37 -9.43
CA ASN A 80 -8.76 -4.19 -9.13
C ASN A 80 -10.09 -4.63 -8.49
N ILE A 81 -10.23 -4.44 -7.17
CA ILE A 81 -11.43 -4.85 -6.42
C ILE A 81 -12.67 -4.13 -6.93
N GLU A 82 -12.56 -2.89 -7.41
CA GLU A 82 -13.69 -2.12 -7.96
C GLU A 82 -14.23 -2.75 -9.26
N LYS A 83 -13.43 -3.59 -9.93
CA LYS A 83 -13.77 -4.34 -11.15
C LYS A 83 -13.83 -5.84 -10.89
N SER A 84 -13.98 -6.24 -9.65
CA SER A 84 -14.11 -7.63 -9.22
C SER A 84 -15.54 -7.90 -8.77
N THR A 85 -16.07 -9.05 -9.14
CA THR A 85 -17.44 -9.46 -8.81
C THR A 85 -17.38 -10.80 -8.08
N PRO A 86 -17.83 -10.85 -6.81
CA PRO A 86 -17.94 -12.11 -6.09
C PRO A 86 -19.10 -12.94 -6.65
N VAL A 87 -18.91 -14.23 -6.71
CA VAL A 87 -19.94 -15.23 -7.05
C VAL A 87 -20.32 -15.97 -5.79
N ILE A 88 -21.56 -15.82 -5.37
CA ILE A 88 -22.12 -16.46 -4.18
C ILE A 88 -23.22 -17.45 -4.61
N SER A 89 -23.56 -18.40 -3.75
CA SER A 89 -24.74 -19.23 -3.92
C SER A 89 -25.96 -18.59 -3.25
N LEU A 90 -27.09 -18.66 -3.91
CA LEU A 90 -28.38 -18.21 -3.37
C LEU A 90 -29.08 -19.28 -2.52
N ALA A 91 -28.63 -20.55 -2.62
CA ALA A 91 -29.21 -21.65 -1.89
C ALA A 91 -28.09 -22.49 -1.22
N SER A 92 -28.39 -23.01 -0.02
CA SER A 92 -27.51 -23.95 0.66
C SER A 92 -27.58 -25.32 -0.01
N GLY A 93 -26.46 -26.03 -0.02
CA GLY A 93 -26.45 -27.34 -0.66
C GLY A 93 -25.07 -27.96 -0.80
N ARG A 94 -24.99 -28.99 -1.63
CA ARG A 94 -23.76 -29.70 -1.93
C ARG A 94 -23.37 -29.47 -3.39
N VAL A 95 -22.10 -29.14 -3.64
CA VAL A 95 -21.56 -28.99 -4.99
C VAL A 95 -21.54 -30.36 -5.68
N VAL A 96 -22.22 -30.47 -6.83
CA VAL A 96 -22.29 -31.68 -7.64
C VAL A 96 -21.47 -31.61 -8.92
N GLY A 97 -21.03 -30.42 -9.33
CA GLY A 97 -20.14 -30.24 -10.47
C GLY A 97 -19.56 -28.84 -10.53
N ILE A 98 -18.26 -28.75 -10.88
CA ILE A 98 -17.53 -27.50 -11.12
C ILE A 98 -17.07 -27.50 -12.57
N TYR A 99 -17.41 -26.46 -13.32
CA TYR A 99 -17.16 -26.31 -14.76
C TYR A 99 -16.16 -25.22 -15.09
N ALA A 100 -15.75 -24.40 -14.09
CA ALA A 100 -14.77 -23.35 -14.24
C ALA A 100 -13.74 -23.44 -13.11
N LYS A 101 -12.49 -23.08 -13.39
CA LYS A 101 -11.35 -23.21 -12.49
C LYS A 101 -10.66 -21.86 -12.30
N LEU A 102 -9.81 -21.79 -11.26
CA LEU A 102 -8.93 -20.66 -11.05
C LEU A 102 -8.08 -20.38 -12.30
N GLY A 103 -8.09 -19.12 -12.76
CA GLY A 103 -7.36 -18.67 -13.93
C GLY A 103 -8.14 -18.75 -15.25
N ASP A 104 -9.33 -19.35 -15.27
CA ASP A 104 -10.16 -19.42 -16.48
C ASP A 104 -10.79 -18.05 -16.79
N ASP A 105 -10.83 -17.72 -18.07
CA ASP A 105 -11.60 -16.59 -18.57
C ASP A 105 -13.04 -17.01 -18.80
N VAL A 106 -13.98 -16.31 -18.17
CA VAL A 106 -15.40 -16.60 -18.21
C VAL A 106 -16.20 -15.44 -18.82
N ARG A 107 -17.30 -15.77 -19.47
CA ARG A 107 -18.26 -14.80 -20.00
C ARG A 107 -19.46 -14.68 -19.08
N ARG A 108 -20.07 -13.52 -19.04
CA ARG A 108 -21.34 -13.31 -18.33
C ARG A 108 -22.37 -14.36 -18.80
N GLY A 109 -23.03 -15.04 -17.85
CA GLY A 109 -24.00 -16.10 -18.12
C GLY A 109 -23.38 -17.48 -18.37
N GLN A 110 -22.06 -17.64 -18.29
CA GLN A 110 -21.40 -18.95 -18.36
C GLN A 110 -21.64 -19.74 -17.08
N LEU A 111 -21.95 -21.04 -17.21
CA LEU A 111 -22.13 -21.94 -16.08
C LEU A 111 -20.79 -22.17 -15.38
N LEU A 112 -20.74 -21.90 -14.08
CA LEU A 112 -19.54 -22.08 -13.26
C LEU A 112 -19.60 -23.36 -12.43
N LEU A 113 -20.70 -23.59 -11.74
CA LEU A 113 -20.89 -24.79 -10.93
C LEU A 113 -22.38 -25.14 -10.76
N LYS A 114 -22.65 -26.36 -10.26
CA LYS A 114 -23.97 -26.85 -9.90
C LYS A 114 -24.01 -27.22 -8.43
N VAL A 115 -25.07 -26.81 -7.74
CA VAL A 115 -25.32 -27.10 -6.32
C VAL A 115 -26.63 -27.85 -6.19
N MET A 116 -26.62 -29.00 -5.54
CA MET A 116 -27.83 -29.72 -5.14
C MET A 116 -28.31 -29.14 -3.82
N SER A 117 -29.52 -28.59 -3.77
CA SER A 117 -30.06 -27.86 -2.63
C SER A 117 -31.31 -28.53 -2.05
N ASN A 118 -31.27 -28.74 -0.71
CA ASN A 118 -32.45 -29.16 0.01
C ASN A 118 -33.48 -28.02 0.19
N ASP A 119 -33.01 -26.75 0.20
CA ASP A 119 -33.89 -25.60 0.33
C ASP A 119 -34.84 -25.51 -0.86
N ILE A 120 -34.33 -25.79 -2.07
CA ILE A 120 -35.16 -25.87 -3.28
C ILE A 120 -36.14 -27.02 -3.21
N SER A 121 -35.71 -28.22 -2.77
CA SER A 121 -36.60 -29.38 -2.61
C SER A 121 -37.76 -29.02 -1.67
N THR A 122 -37.50 -28.38 -0.55
CA THR A 122 -38.52 -27.92 0.39
C THR A 122 -39.43 -26.86 -0.21
N ALA A 123 -38.86 -25.88 -0.92
CA ALA A 123 -39.65 -24.85 -1.60
C ALA A 123 -40.56 -25.45 -2.69
N PHE A 124 -40.13 -26.48 -3.41
CA PHE A 124 -41.00 -27.20 -4.36
C PHE A 124 -42.13 -27.95 -3.69
N VAL A 125 -41.90 -28.60 -2.53
CA VAL A 125 -42.98 -29.23 -1.76
C VAL A 125 -44.03 -28.19 -1.36
N ASN A 126 -43.60 -27.04 -0.83
CA ASN A 126 -44.48 -25.95 -0.43
C ASN A 126 -45.25 -25.36 -1.64
N TYR A 127 -44.60 -25.20 -2.80
CA TYR A 127 -45.22 -24.75 -4.03
C TYR A 127 -46.28 -25.72 -4.50
N ASN A 128 -46.00 -27.04 -4.55
CA ASN A 128 -46.95 -28.04 -4.98
C ASN A 128 -48.17 -28.10 -4.07
N GLN A 129 -47.96 -27.96 -2.74
CA GLN A 129 -49.04 -27.89 -1.80
C GLN A 129 -49.92 -26.63 -2.01
N ALA A 130 -49.30 -25.45 -2.07
CA ALA A 130 -50.04 -24.20 -2.29
C ALA A 130 -50.80 -24.20 -3.63
N LYS A 131 -50.24 -24.84 -4.66
CA LYS A 131 -50.91 -25.02 -5.97
C LYS A 131 -52.14 -25.94 -5.89
N ALA A 132 -52.02 -27.04 -5.12
CA ALA A 132 -53.13 -27.96 -4.94
C ALA A 132 -54.25 -27.27 -4.12
N ASP A 133 -53.92 -26.54 -3.05
CA ASP A 133 -54.85 -25.83 -2.18
C ASP A 133 -55.59 -24.70 -2.98
N GLU A 134 -54.86 -23.91 -3.80
CA GLU A 134 -55.44 -22.90 -4.68
C GLU A 134 -56.40 -23.53 -5.70
N THR A 135 -55.98 -24.62 -6.31
CA THR A 135 -56.81 -25.32 -7.31
C THR A 135 -58.12 -25.83 -6.68
N LEU A 136 -58.08 -26.32 -5.44
CA LEU A 136 -59.25 -26.77 -4.71
C LEU A 136 -60.13 -25.58 -4.36
N ALA A 137 -59.60 -24.53 -3.75
CA ALA A 137 -60.34 -23.34 -3.32
C ALA A 137 -60.97 -22.62 -4.53
N ARG A 138 -60.30 -22.50 -5.65
CA ARG A 138 -60.81 -21.93 -6.86
C ARG A 138 -62.04 -22.70 -7.39
N ARG A 139 -61.95 -24.03 -7.44
CA ARG A 139 -63.09 -24.88 -7.83
C ARG A 139 -64.24 -24.76 -6.86
N GLN A 140 -63.98 -24.62 -5.59
CA GLN A 140 -65.03 -24.40 -4.58
C GLN A 140 -65.70 -23.04 -4.76
N PHE A 141 -64.92 -21.99 -5.01
CA PHE A 141 -65.42 -20.67 -5.28
C PHE A 141 -66.25 -20.61 -6.57
N GLU A 142 -65.76 -21.17 -7.68
CA GLU A 142 -66.52 -21.29 -8.94
C GLU A 142 -67.85 -22.02 -8.74
N ARG A 143 -67.89 -23.09 -7.94
CA ARG A 143 -69.11 -23.81 -7.60
C ARG A 143 -70.03 -22.95 -6.74
N ALA A 144 -69.49 -22.24 -5.72
CA ALA A 144 -70.26 -21.32 -4.87
C ALA A 144 -70.90 -20.17 -5.68
N GLN A 145 -70.19 -19.63 -6.66
CA GLN A 145 -70.72 -18.63 -7.57
C GLN A 145 -71.93 -19.14 -8.37
N LEU A 146 -71.85 -20.37 -8.90
CA LEU A 146 -72.98 -20.97 -9.62
C LEU A 146 -74.17 -21.24 -8.69
N LEU A 147 -73.97 -21.77 -7.51
CA LEU A 147 -75.02 -22.05 -6.55
C LEU A 147 -75.72 -20.75 -6.06
N TYR A 148 -74.94 -19.69 -5.83
CA TYR A 148 -75.48 -18.39 -5.44
C TYR A 148 -76.30 -17.75 -6.55
N ALA A 149 -75.84 -17.84 -7.80
CA ALA A 149 -76.58 -17.35 -8.96
C ALA A 149 -77.96 -18.04 -9.14
N HIS A 150 -78.10 -19.28 -8.65
CA HIS A 150 -79.34 -20.04 -8.63
C HIS A 150 -80.12 -19.94 -7.27
N GLY A 151 -79.63 -19.10 -6.32
CA GLY A 151 -80.32 -18.92 -5.04
C GLY A 151 -80.17 -20.10 -4.08
N ALA A 152 -79.18 -21.00 -4.31
CA ALA A 152 -79.01 -22.23 -3.51
C ALA A 152 -78.18 -22.08 -2.27
N ILE A 153 -77.40 -20.98 -2.15
CA ILE A 153 -76.59 -20.65 -0.98
C ILE A 153 -76.71 -19.19 -0.57
N SER A 154 -76.29 -18.84 0.65
CA SER A 154 -76.29 -17.46 1.14
C SER A 154 -75.16 -16.63 0.59
N GLN A 155 -75.25 -15.31 0.62
CA GLN A 155 -74.13 -14.38 0.28
C GLN A 155 -72.95 -14.61 1.18
N ASN A 156 -73.13 -14.90 2.46
CA ASN A 156 -72.05 -15.18 3.41
C ASN A 156 -71.27 -16.44 2.96
N ASP A 157 -71.92 -17.50 2.48
CA ASP A 157 -71.23 -18.71 2.00
C ASP A 157 -70.38 -18.42 0.75
N LEU A 158 -70.86 -17.56 -0.15
CA LEU A 158 -70.11 -17.10 -1.31
C LEU A 158 -68.85 -16.30 -0.89
N GLU A 159 -69.03 -15.33 0.06
CA GLU A 159 -67.93 -14.53 0.57
C GLU A 159 -66.88 -15.39 1.27
N VAL A 160 -67.27 -16.39 2.06
CA VAL A 160 -66.34 -17.36 2.68
C VAL A 160 -65.54 -18.11 1.63
N ALA A 161 -66.17 -18.57 0.56
CA ALA A 161 -65.50 -19.27 -0.54
C ALA A 161 -64.54 -18.35 -1.30
N GLN A 162 -64.92 -17.09 -1.51
CA GLN A 162 -64.08 -16.08 -2.14
C GLN A 162 -62.84 -15.75 -1.27
N ASP A 163 -63.03 -15.55 0.02
CA ASP A 163 -61.92 -15.33 0.96
C ASP A 163 -60.94 -16.50 1.01
N ALA A 164 -61.46 -17.73 0.96
CA ALA A 164 -60.63 -18.92 0.90
C ALA A 164 -59.77 -18.98 -0.38
N GLU A 165 -60.35 -18.64 -1.52
CA GLU A 165 -59.65 -18.57 -2.81
C GLU A 165 -58.56 -17.49 -2.79
N GLN A 166 -58.88 -16.27 -2.31
CA GLN A 166 -57.94 -15.18 -2.22
C GLN A 166 -56.73 -15.51 -1.32
N LYS A 167 -56.95 -16.17 -0.18
CA LYS A 167 -55.90 -16.61 0.74
C LYS A 167 -54.97 -17.65 0.09
N THR A 168 -55.57 -18.64 -0.58
CA THR A 168 -54.75 -19.70 -1.24
C THR A 168 -54.01 -19.16 -2.46
N GLN A 169 -54.60 -18.21 -3.20
CA GLN A 169 -53.94 -17.52 -4.32
C GLN A 169 -52.73 -16.69 -3.82
N ALA A 170 -52.90 -15.99 -2.69
CA ALA A 170 -51.77 -15.27 -2.05
C ALA A 170 -50.66 -16.21 -1.61
N ALA A 171 -51.02 -17.36 -1.00
CA ALA A 171 -50.04 -18.39 -0.60
C ALA A 171 -49.28 -18.99 -1.80
N LEU A 172 -49.96 -19.26 -2.93
CA LEU A 172 -49.33 -19.74 -4.14
C LEU A 172 -48.36 -18.69 -4.71
N LYS A 173 -48.75 -17.42 -4.75
CA LYS A 173 -47.85 -16.32 -5.18
C LYS A 173 -46.61 -16.26 -4.31
N ALA A 174 -46.75 -16.36 -2.98
CA ALA A 174 -45.62 -16.37 -2.06
C ALA A 174 -44.69 -17.57 -2.28
N ALA A 175 -45.22 -18.76 -2.52
CA ALA A 175 -44.43 -19.97 -2.81
C ALA A 175 -43.66 -19.88 -4.16
N VAL A 176 -44.28 -19.29 -5.19
CA VAL A 176 -43.63 -18.99 -6.47
C VAL A 176 -42.46 -18.03 -6.29
N GLN A 177 -42.69 -16.94 -5.50
CA GLN A 177 -41.62 -15.98 -5.19
C GLN A 177 -40.48 -16.61 -4.42
N ALA A 178 -40.75 -17.49 -3.46
CA ALA A 178 -39.72 -18.22 -2.72
C ALA A 178 -38.84 -19.08 -3.65
N LEU A 179 -39.43 -19.80 -4.60
CA LEU A 179 -38.67 -20.53 -5.62
C LEU A 179 -37.79 -19.61 -6.48
N HIS A 180 -38.34 -18.52 -6.93
CA HIS A 180 -37.61 -17.55 -7.76
C HIS A 180 -36.42 -16.93 -7.02
N LEU A 181 -36.58 -16.61 -5.75
CA LEU A 181 -35.49 -16.10 -4.89
C LEU A 181 -34.32 -17.10 -4.75
N LEU A 182 -34.64 -18.41 -4.76
CA LEU A 182 -33.63 -19.48 -4.75
C LEU A 182 -33.03 -19.77 -6.15
N GLY A 183 -33.47 -19.05 -7.17
CA GLY A 183 -33.01 -19.26 -8.56
C GLY A 183 -33.62 -20.47 -9.25
N ALA A 184 -34.73 -21.01 -8.75
CA ALA A 184 -35.44 -22.16 -9.29
C ALA A 184 -36.65 -21.74 -10.12
N ASP A 185 -36.93 -22.49 -11.19
CA ASP A 185 -38.13 -22.34 -12.02
C ASP A 185 -39.23 -23.29 -11.55
N SER A 186 -40.44 -22.77 -11.34
CA SER A 186 -41.62 -23.56 -10.93
C SER A 186 -41.99 -24.65 -11.95
N ASN A 187 -41.59 -24.53 -13.20
CA ASN A 187 -41.88 -25.50 -14.25
C ASN A 187 -40.88 -26.68 -14.34
N HIS A 188 -39.70 -26.51 -13.75
CA HIS A 188 -38.64 -27.52 -13.77
C HIS A 188 -38.24 -27.89 -12.34
N PRO A 189 -38.83 -28.92 -11.75
CA PRO A 189 -38.57 -29.32 -10.35
C PRO A 189 -37.22 -30.08 -10.26
N ASP A 190 -36.11 -29.38 -10.51
CA ASP A 190 -34.77 -29.91 -10.33
C ASP A 190 -34.19 -29.29 -9.04
N PRO A 191 -33.79 -30.13 -8.04
CA PRO A 191 -33.14 -29.62 -6.83
C PRO A 191 -31.75 -29.03 -7.08
N VAL A 192 -31.29 -29.00 -8.33
CA VAL A 192 -29.98 -28.50 -8.73
C VAL A 192 -30.06 -27.04 -9.16
N VAL A 193 -29.32 -26.18 -8.43
CA VAL A 193 -29.09 -24.79 -8.81
C VAL A 193 -27.90 -24.68 -9.73
N ASN A 194 -28.08 -24.05 -10.87
CA ASN A 194 -27.01 -23.66 -11.77
C ASN A 194 -26.50 -22.28 -11.40
N ILE A 195 -25.21 -22.17 -11.05
CA ILE A 195 -24.59 -20.88 -10.73
C ILE A 195 -23.80 -20.40 -11.94
N TYR A 196 -24.18 -19.22 -12.41
CA TYR A 196 -23.64 -18.59 -13.61
C TYR A 196 -22.75 -17.40 -13.24
N ALA A 197 -21.79 -17.06 -14.13
CA ALA A 197 -20.97 -15.89 -14.01
C ALA A 197 -21.81 -14.59 -14.13
N PRO A 198 -21.81 -13.72 -13.11
CA PRO A 198 -22.56 -12.46 -13.16
C PRO A 198 -21.89 -11.41 -14.07
N ALA A 199 -20.57 -11.55 -14.31
CA ALA A 199 -19.77 -10.68 -15.14
C ALA A 199 -18.77 -11.48 -15.99
N SER A 200 -18.25 -10.86 -17.05
CA SER A 200 -17.13 -11.42 -17.82
C SER A 200 -15.81 -11.00 -17.19
N GLY A 201 -14.81 -11.89 -17.17
CA GLY A 201 -13.48 -11.65 -16.63
C GLY A 201 -12.74 -12.96 -16.36
N THR A 202 -11.65 -12.87 -15.61
CA THR A 202 -10.83 -14.02 -15.20
C THR A 202 -11.17 -14.41 -13.76
N ILE A 203 -11.25 -15.70 -13.47
CA ILE A 203 -11.43 -16.19 -12.10
C ILE A 203 -10.10 -16.00 -11.34
N VAL A 204 -10.09 -15.11 -10.37
CA VAL A 204 -8.90 -14.76 -9.56
C VAL A 204 -8.87 -15.46 -8.21
N GLU A 205 -10.02 -15.97 -7.74
CA GLU A 205 -10.14 -16.76 -6.51
C GLU A 205 -11.15 -17.88 -6.71
N GLN A 206 -10.85 -19.04 -6.15
CA GLN A 206 -11.74 -20.21 -6.09
C GLN A 206 -11.67 -20.78 -4.67
N ASN A 207 -12.76 -20.65 -3.92
CA ASN A 207 -12.87 -21.06 -2.53
C ASN A 207 -13.77 -22.30 -2.35
N ILE A 208 -14.05 -23.02 -3.44
CA ILE A 208 -14.95 -24.15 -3.45
C ILE A 208 -14.30 -25.37 -4.09
N LEU A 209 -14.58 -26.55 -3.54
CA LEU A 209 -14.14 -27.85 -4.03
C LEU A 209 -15.36 -28.73 -4.38
N ASN A 210 -15.14 -29.76 -5.22
CA ASN A 210 -16.15 -30.75 -5.48
C ASN A 210 -16.62 -31.44 -4.18
N ALA A 211 -17.92 -31.70 -4.08
CA ALA A 211 -18.58 -32.28 -2.94
C ALA A 211 -18.54 -31.44 -1.65
N ALA A 212 -18.00 -30.20 -1.71
CA ALA A 212 -18.07 -29.30 -0.58
C ALA A 212 -19.51 -28.85 -0.32
N SER A 213 -19.81 -28.55 0.93
CA SER A 213 -21.07 -27.93 1.35
C SER A 213 -21.00 -26.43 1.16
N VAL A 214 -22.02 -25.87 0.54
CA VAL A 214 -22.23 -24.42 0.42
C VAL A 214 -23.31 -24.04 1.43
N HIS A 215 -23.09 -23.04 2.22
CA HIS A 215 -24.03 -22.53 3.22
C HIS A 215 -24.48 -21.12 2.83
N THR A 216 -25.76 -20.81 3.07
CA THR A 216 -26.37 -19.48 2.95
C THR A 216 -26.77 -18.96 4.31
N PRO A 217 -27.16 -17.72 4.47
CA PRO A 217 -26.50 -16.46 4.15
C PRO A 217 -25.67 -15.90 5.31
N ASP A 218 -25.61 -16.56 6.49
CA ASP A 218 -24.86 -16.06 7.67
C ASP A 218 -23.34 -16.22 7.51
N ASN A 219 -22.92 -17.05 6.55
CA ASN A 219 -21.53 -17.27 6.18
C ASN A 219 -21.40 -17.16 4.64
N GLN A 220 -21.57 -15.95 4.08
CA GLN A 220 -21.41 -15.69 2.65
C GLN A 220 -19.98 -15.99 2.20
N GLN A 221 -19.72 -17.25 1.92
CA GLN A 221 -18.45 -17.67 1.34
C GLN A 221 -18.49 -17.37 -0.14
N ASN A 222 -17.62 -16.48 -0.61
CA ASN A 222 -17.41 -16.29 -2.05
C ASN A 222 -16.96 -17.62 -2.65
N LEU A 223 -17.72 -18.16 -3.58
CA LEU A 223 -17.37 -19.39 -4.28
C LEU A 223 -16.27 -19.15 -5.29
N PHE A 224 -16.41 -18.05 -6.04
CA PHE A 224 -15.43 -17.52 -6.97
C PHE A 224 -15.37 -15.99 -6.86
N THR A 225 -14.24 -15.42 -7.23
CA THR A 225 -14.11 -13.99 -7.53
C THR A 225 -13.72 -13.85 -9.00
N ILE A 226 -14.54 -13.16 -9.77
CA ILE A 226 -14.28 -12.84 -11.18
C ILE A 226 -13.80 -11.40 -11.26
N ALA A 227 -12.60 -11.17 -11.82
CA ALA A 227 -12.03 -9.85 -11.96
C ALA A 227 -11.76 -9.49 -13.43
N ASN A 228 -11.98 -8.22 -13.77
CA ASN A 228 -11.49 -7.67 -15.02
C ASN A 228 -10.03 -7.25 -14.84
N LEU A 229 -9.13 -8.00 -15.44
CA LEU A 229 -7.68 -7.79 -15.34
C LEU A 229 -7.11 -6.80 -16.36
N ALA A 230 -7.92 -6.08 -17.14
CA ALA A 230 -7.44 -5.02 -18.04
C ALA A 230 -6.75 -3.87 -17.27
N THR A 231 -7.09 -3.69 -16.01
CA THR A 231 -6.38 -2.82 -15.07
C THR A 231 -6.14 -3.56 -13.77
N VAL A 232 -4.94 -3.42 -13.24
CA VAL A 232 -4.53 -4.03 -11.97
C VAL A 232 -4.08 -2.95 -11.00
N TRP A 233 -4.06 -3.27 -9.74
CA TRP A 233 -3.46 -2.45 -8.70
C TRP A 233 -2.07 -2.97 -8.35
N VAL A 234 -1.14 -2.06 -8.16
CA VAL A 234 0.11 -2.33 -7.48
C VAL A 234 0.02 -1.66 -6.12
N ILE A 235 0.06 -2.45 -5.06
CA ILE A 235 -0.04 -1.98 -3.68
C ILE A 235 1.38 -2.01 -3.11
N CYS A 236 1.94 -0.83 -2.88
CA CYS A 236 3.30 -0.65 -2.36
C CYS A 236 3.27 -0.22 -0.90
N ASP A 237 4.28 -0.62 -0.16
CA ASP A 237 4.51 -0.20 1.21
C ASP A 237 5.52 0.96 1.22
N VAL A 238 5.07 2.15 1.59
CA VAL A 238 5.90 3.36 1.69
C VAL A 238 6.08 3.72 3.16
N TYR A 239 7.33 3.92 3.58
CA TYR A 239 7.66 4.28 4.95
C TYR A 239 7.16 5.69 5.32
N GLU A 240 6.84 5.88 6.60
CA GLU A 240 6.34 7.14 7.16
C GLU A 240 7.22 8.34 6.77
N ASN A 241 8.55 8.18 6.83
CA ASN A 241 9.52 9.24 6.52
C ASN A 241 9.50 9.68 5.05
N ASP A 242 9.03 8.81 4.15
CA ASP A 242 9.05 9.03 2.70
C ASP A 242 7.67 9.44 2.16
N LEU A 243 6.64 9.45 3.01
CA LEU A 243 5.27 9.79 2.59
C LEU A 243 5.13 11.18 1.98
N SER A 244 6.00 12.11 2.37
CA SER A 244 6.03 13.46 1.79
C SER A 244 6.38 13.48 0.30
N MET A 245 7.01 12.41 -0.21
CA MET A 245 7.45 12.29 -1.61
C MET A 245 6.36 11.76 -2.55
N VAL A 246 5.25 11.24 -2.00
CA VAL A 246 4.18 10.62 -2.79
C VAL A 246 2.88 11.39 -2.62
N GLN A 247 2.17 11.65 -3.72
CA GLN A 247 0.87 12.31 -3.70
C GLN A 247 -0.10 11.58 -4.63
N VAL A 248 -1.39 11.62 -4.27
CA VAL A 248 -2.45 11.07 -5.14
C VAL A 248 -2.43 11.82 -6.48
N GLY A 249 -2.46 11.06 -7.57
CA GLY A 249 -2.38 11.58 -8.93
C GLY A 249 -0.96 11.60 -9.52
N ASP A 250 0.09 11.40 -8.71
CA ASP A 250 1.46 11.33 -9.24
C ASP A 250 1.66 10.05 -10.07
N ARG A 251 2.57 10.14 -11.04
CA ARG A 251 3.00 8.99 -11.85
C ARG A 251 4.04 8.17 -11.10
N ALA A 252 4.01 6.87 -11.33
CA ALA A 252 5.00 5.94 -10.82
C ALA A 252 5.44 5.00 -11.93
N ASP A 253 6.73 4.70 -11.97
CA ASP A 253 7.32 3.69 -12.84
C ASP A 253 7.36 2.37 -12.08
N ILE A 254 6.82 1.33 -12.70
CA ILE A 254 6.68 0.02 -12.07
C ILE A 254 7.52 -0.98 -12.85
N LYS A 255 8.39 -1.67 -12.15
CA LYS A 255 9.15 -2.81 -12.65
C LYS A 255 8.69 -4.07 -11.93
N LEU A 256 8.37 -5.11 -12.71
CA LEU A 256 8.01 -6.41 -12.18
C LEU A 256 9.25 -7.30 -12.14
N ASN A 257 9.41 -8.07 -11.06
CA ASN A 257 10.53 -9.01 -10.96
C ASN A 257 10.53 -10.05 -12.09
N ALA A 258 9.34 -10.39 -12.61
CA ALA A 258 9.20 -11.30 -13.73
C ALA A 258 9.61 -10.69 -15.09
N TYR A 259 9.63 -9.36 -15.21
CA TYR A 259 9.94 -8.60 -16.43
C TYR A 259 10.82 -7.40 -16.10
N PRO A 260 12.11 -7.60 -15.76
CA PRO A 260 12.99 -6.53 -15.26
C PRO A 260 13.31 -5.46 -16.31
N ASP A 261 13.25 -5.82 -17.58
CA ASP A 261 13.56 -4.92 -18.71
C ASP A 261 12.36 -4.07 -19.15
N ILE A 262 11.16 -4.38 -18.65
CA ILE A 262 9.93 -3.67 -19.02
C ILE A 262 9.52 -2.75 -17.88
N THR A 263 9.37 -1.48 -18.19
CA THR A 263 8.81 -0.49 -17.26
C THR A 263 7.36 -0.24 -17.60
N PHE A 264 6.48 -0.50 -16.64
CA PHE A 264 5.07 -0.15 -16.72
C PHE A 264 4.85 1.20 -16.05
N HIS A 265 3.91 1.97 -16.56
CA HIS A 265 3.56 3.26 -15.99
C HIS A 265 2.20 3.17 -15.30
N GLY A 266 2.13 3.72 -14.11
CA GLY A 266 0.91 3.78 -13.32
C GLY A 266 0.69 5.15 -12.70
N GLN A 267 -0.47 5.33 -12.08
CA GLN A 267 -0.84 6.53 -11.37
C GLN A 267 -1.29 6.19 -9.96
N ILE A 268 -0.83 6.96 -8.96
CA ILE A 268 -1.23 6.81 -7.57
C ILE A 268 -2.71 7.19 -7.45
N SER A 269 -3.54 6.22 -7.10
CA SER A 269 -4.99 6.43 -6.93
C SER A 269 -5.39 6.64 -5.47
N ASN A 270 -4.61 6.10 -4.53
CA ASN A 270 -4.89 6.21 -3.11
C ASN A 270 -3.62 6.06 -2.28
N ILE A 271 -3.57 6.75 -1.15
CA ILE A 271 -2.56 6.59 -0.10
C ILE A 271 -3.32 6.29 1.19
N GLY A 272 -3.00 5.15 1.81
CA GLY A 272 -3.62 4.69 3.05
C GLY A 272 -3.45 5.74 4.17
N ARG A 273 -4.54 6.03 4.88
CA ARG A 273 -4.54 6.98 6.00
C ARG A 273 -4.15 6.32 7.32
N VAL A 274 -4.04 5.01 7.35
CA VAL A 274 -3.66 4.23 8.52
C VAL A 274 -2.34 3.55 8.19
N LEU A 275 -1.35 3.74 9.05
CA LEU A 275 -0.07 3.08 8.95
C LEU A 275 -0.17 1.66 9.50
N ASP A 276 0.56 0.74 8.90
CA ASP A 276 0.82 -0.56 9.49
C ASP A 276 1.68 -0.36 10.75
N PRO A 277 1.19 -0.72 11.94
CA PRO A 277 1.90 -0.46 13.19
C PRO A 277 3.21 -1.25 13.33
N SER A 278 3.32 -2.39 12.63
CA SER A 278 4.49 -3.27 12.69
C SER A 278 5.62 -2.77 11.78
N LEU A 279 5.27 -2.35 10.56
CA LEU A 279 6.22 -1.94 9.54
C LEU A 279 6.37 -0.41 9.47
N ARG A 280 5.45 0.36 10.07
CA ARG A 280 5.34 1.83 9.95
C ARG A 280 5.29 2.30 8.51
N THR A 281 4.54 1.56 7.69
CA THR A 281 4.34 1.86 6.28
C THR A 281 2.90 2.24 5.99
N ALA A 282 2.69 3.12 5.01
CA ALA A 282 1.39 3.36 4.39
C ALA A 282 1.27 2.54 3.11
N LYS A 283 0.09 1.99 2.87
CA LYS A 283 -0.20 1.32 1.61
C LYS A 283 -0.53 2.35 0.53
N VAL A 284 0.31 2.41 -0.50
CA VAL A 284 0.13 3.26 -1.68
C VAL A 284 -0.40 2.41 -2.81
N ARG A 285 -1.58 2.76 -3.32
CA ARG A 285 -2.25 2.05 -4.42
C ARG A 285 -2.01 2.76 -5.73
N ILE A 286 -1.43 2.04 -6.68
CA ILE A 286 -1.14 2.51 -8.03
C ILE A 286 -2.01 1.73 -9.00
N VAL A 287 -2.72 2.43 -9.88
CA VAL A 287 -3.49 1.82 -10.97
C VAL A 287 -2.59 1.68 -12.19
N VAL A 288 -2.52 0.48 -12.73
CA VAL A 288 -1.68 0.13 -13.88
C VAL A 288 -2.56 -0.50 -14.97
N ILE A 289 -2.37 -0.07 -16.22
CA ILE A 289 -2.99 -0.73 -17.37
C ILE A 289 -2.23 -2.03 -17.64
N ASN A 290 -2.94 -3.14 -17.71
CA ASN A 290 -2.36 -4.44 -17.96
C ASN A 290 -2.42 -4.78 -19.46
N PRO A 291 -1.28 -4.92 -20.13
CA PRO A 291 -1.24 -5.38 -21.54
C PRO A 291 -1.49 -6.88 -21.70
N GLY A 292 -1.89 -7.60 -20.63
CA GLY A 292 -2.20 -9.03 -20.64
C GLY A 292 -1.12 -9.91 -20.02
N MET A 293 0.04 -9.35 -19.64
CA MET A 293 1.15 -10.12 -19.04
C MET A 293 1.27 -9.96 -17.52
N ILE A 294 0.66 -8.94 -16.94
CA ILE A 294 0.71 -8.70 -15.50
C ILE A 294 -0.28 -9.65 -14.81
N ARG A 295 0.21 -10.42 -13.85
CA ARG A 295 -0.60 -11.37 -13.08
C ARG A 295 -0.69 -10.96 -11.62
N SER A 296 -1.83 -11.21 -11.00
CA SER A 296 -2.00 -11.05 -9.56
C SER A 296 -0.98 -11.88 -8.78
N GLY A 297 -0.48 -11.34 -7.69
CA GLY A 297 0.56 -11.95 -6.86
C GLY A 297 2.00 -11.70 -7.31
N MET A 298 2.24 -11.06 -8.47
CA MET A 298 3.60 -10.68 -8.88
C MET A 298 4.16 -9.60 -7.95
N PHE A 299 5.45 -9.73 -7.64
CA PHE A 299 6.20 -8.68 -6.94
C PHE A 299 6.62 -7.58 -7.90
N ALA A 300 6.51 -6.35 -7.42
CA ALA A 300 6.82 -5.15 -8.18
C ALA A 300 7.67 -4.19 -7.34
N THR A 301 8.49 -3.41 -8.02
CA THR A 301 9.13 -2.23 -7.46
C THR A 301 8.53 -1.00 -8.13
N ALA A 302 7.96 -0.11 -7.35
CA ALA A 302 7.47 1.18 -7.83
C ALA A 302 8.49 2.27 -7.51
N THR A 303 8.84 3.05 -8.53
CA THR A 303 9.70 4.22 -8.41
C THR A 303 8.85 5.48 -8.47
N PHE A 304 8.93 6.28 -7.42
CA PHE A 304 8.28 7.59 -7.32
C PHE A 304 9.31 8.69 -7.49
N TYR A 305 8.93 9.79 -8.11
CA TYR A 305 9.78 10.95 -8.33
C TYR A 305 9.22 12.16 -7.58
N GLY A 306 10.05 12.75 -6.71
CA GLY A 306 9.68 13.97 -6.00
C GLY A 306 9.42 15.14 -6.96
N LYS A 307 8.50 16.03 -6.58
CA LYS A 307 8.12 17.18 -7.42
C LYS A 307 9.19 18.25 -7.51
N HIS A 308 9.93 18.43 -6.42
CA HIS A 308 10.97 19.46 -6.33
C HIS A 308 12.33 18.78 -6.43
N GLY A 309 13.05 19.08 -7.50
CA GLY A 309 14.45 18.71 -7.61
C GLY A 309 15.29 19.49 -6.62
N LYS A 310 16.30 18.86 -6.07
CA LYS A 310 17.38 19.56 -5.37
C LYS A 310 18.45 19.90 -6.36
N LEU A 311 18.92 21.15 -6.28
CA LEU A 311 20.03 21.62 -7.10
C LEU A 311 21.34 21.20 -6.42
N TYR A 312 22.15 20.46 -7.13
CA TYR A 312 23.50 20.07 -6.69
C TYR A 312 24.54 20.67 -7.63
N SER A 313 25.71 20.92 -7.07
CA SER A 313 26.87 21.29 -7.87
C SER A 313 27.42 20.05 -8.59
N THR A 314 27.89 20.22 -9.82
CA THR A 314 28.64 19.18 -10.57
C THR A 314 30.03 19.69 -10.89
N VAL A 315 31.02 18.84 -10.72
CA VAL A 315 32.43 19.16 -10.98
C VAL A 315 33.05 18.07 -11.86
N PRO A 316 34.09 18.36 -12.64
CA PRO A 316 34.84 17.31 -13.32
C PRO A 316 35.30 16.26 -12.30
N ALA A 317 35.20 14.97 -12.63
CA ALA A 317 35.63 13.91 -11.71
C ALA A 317 37.10 14.01 -11.32
N SER A 318 37.98 14.55 -12.23
CA SER A 318 39.39 14.85 -11.96
C SER A 318 39.63 15.93 -10.89
N SER A 319 38.62 16.77 -10.63
CA SER A 319 38.71 17.83 -9.61
C SER A 319 38.52 17.31 -8.20
N VAL A 320 38.06 16.07 -8.03
CA VAL A 320 37.85 15.45 -6.73
C VAL A 320 39.05 14.61 -6.35
N LEU A 321 39.63 14.89 -5.20
CA LEU A 321 40.74 14.16 -4.63
C LEU A 321 40.27 13.31 -3.45
N HIS A 322 40.41 11.99 -3.56
CA HIS A 322 40.08 11.05 -2.48
C HIS A 322 41.28 10.86 -1.58
N LEU A 323 41.21 11.30 -0.32
CA LEU A 323 42.27 11.17 0.67
C LEU A 323 41.68 10.79 2.04
N HIS A 324 42.20 9.71 2.63
CA HIS A 324 41.85 9.24 3.97
C HIS A 324 40.32 9.17 4.20
N ASP A 325 39.63 8.46 3.30
CA ASP A 325 38.17 8.29 3.33
C ASP A 325 37.37 9.58 3.24
N ARG A 326 37.94 10.66 2.70
CA ARG A 326 37.31 11.96 2.48
C ARG A 326 37.57 12.46 1.08
N ASP A 327 36.64 13.25 0.60
CA ASP A 327 36.71 13.88 -0.71
C ASP A 327 37.07 15.37 -0.55
N TRP A 328 38.00 15.80 -1.38
CA TRP A 328 38.54 17.17 -1.34
C TRP A 328 38.53 17.82 -2.71
N ILE A 329 38.30 19.11 -2.74
CA ILE A 329 38.39 19.95 -3.95
C ILE A 329 39.26 21.18 -3.61
N TYR A 330 40.07 21.62 -4.55
CA TYR A 330 40.86 22.84 -4.44
C TYR A 330 40.12 24.00 -5.09
N VAL A 331 39.91 25.09 -4.31
CA VAL A 331 39.29 26.33 -4.78
C VAL A 331 40.28 27.49 -4.68
N PRO A 332 40.30 28.44 -5.62
CA PRO A 332 41.15 29.62 -5.54
C PRO A 332 40.80 30.43 -4.26
N ALA A 333 41.81 30.80 -3.46
CA ALA A 333 41.67 31.59 -2.23
C ALA A 333 42.43 32.95 -2.31
N GLY A 334 43.15 33.20 -3.40
CA GLY A 334 43.95 34.40 -3.68
C GLY A 334 44.66 34.27 -5.01
N ALA A 335 45.55 35.19 -5.33
CA ALA A 335 46.32 35.14 -6.58
C ALA A 335 47.19 33.90 -6.71
N ASP A 336 47.84 33.49 -5.59
CA ASP A 336 48.81 32.39 -5.55
C ASP A 336 48.40 31.32 -4.49
N GLN A 337 47.14 31.34 -4.06
CA GLN A 337 46.65 30.48 -2.97
C GLN A 337 45.46 29.66 -3.41
N PHE A 338 45.51 28.39 -3.05
CA PHE A 338 44.39 27.48 -3.19
C PHE A 338 44.00 26.90 -1.84
N LYS A 339 42.70 26.86 -1.59
CA LYS A 339 42.15 26.28 -0.37
C LYS A 339 41.57 24.91 -0.67
N ARG A 340 41.97 23.93 0.12
CA ARG A 340 41.38 22.58 0.11
C ARG A 340 40.05 22.59 0.90
N VAL A 341 38.96 22.22 0.24
CA VAL A 341 37.62 22.18 0.81
C VAL A 341 37.15 20.74 0.83
N GLU A 342 36.72 20.29 2.02
CA GLU A 342 36.08 18.98 2.16
C GLU A 342 34.70 19.00 1.52
N VAL A 343 34.40 17.99 0.70
CA VAL A 343 33.15 17.87 -0.01
C VAL A 343 32.52 16.49 0.26
N VAL A 344 31.19 16.43 0.12
CA VAL A 344 30.47 15.18 0.07
C VAL A 344 30.04 14.95 -1.36
N THR A 345 30.61 13.93 -1.99
CA THR A 345 30.32 13.61 -3.38
C THR A 345 29.14 12.65 -3.50
N GLY A 346 28.44 12.71 -4.64
CA GLY A 346 27.36 11.83 -5.04
C GLY A 346 27.78 10.92 -6.18
N LYS A 347 26.85 10.65 -7.09
CA LYS A 347 27.07 9.78 -8.25
C LYS A 347 27.89 10.50 -9.36
N ILE A 348 28.54 9.69 -10.20
CA ILE A 348 29.20 10.16 -11.41
C ILE A 348 28.19 10.25 -12.55
N ILE A 349 28.13 11.39 -13.21
CA ILE A 349 27.24 11.70 -14.33
C ILE A 349 28.12 12.02 -15.55
N GLY A 350 28.33 11.04 -16.40
CA GLY A 350 29.27 11.17 -17.54
C GLY A 350 30.69 11.40 -17.06
N THR A 351 31.31 12.54 -17.40
CA THR A 351 32.66 12.96 -16.96
C THR A 351 32.65 13.79 -15.68
N ASN A 352 31.46 14.14 -15.17
CA ASN A 352 31.31 14.97 -13.98
C ASN A 352 30.85 14.16 -12.79
N GLN A 353 31.23 14.59 -11.59
CA GLN A 353 30.79 14.06 -10.32
C GLN A 353 29.87 15.07 -9.63
N GLU A 354 28.79 14.57 -9.06
CA GLU A 354 27.87 15.34 -8.26
C GLU A 354 28.51 15.68 -6.91
N VAL A 355 28.30 16.90 -6.42
CA VAL A 355 28.74 17.35 -5.11
C VAL A 355 27.51 17.74 -4.29
N LEU A 356 27.22 16.96 -3.25
CA LEU A 356 26.05 17.14 -2.39
C LEU A 356 26.24 18.26 -1.36
N LYS A 357 27.50 18.46 -0.90
CA LYS A 357 27.87 19.51 0.09
C LYS A 357 29.31 19.94 -0.13
N GLY A 358 29.63 21.19 0.21
CA GLY A 358 30.99 21.74 0.28
C GLY A 358 31.31 22.75 -0.82
N ILE A 359 30.61 22.74 -1.96
CA ILE A 359 30.83 23.68 -3.05
C ILE A 359 29.51 24.25 -3.54
N LEU A 360 29.52 25.54 -3.89
CA LEU A 360 28.35 26.23 -4.45
C LEU A 360 28.36 26.13 -6.00
N PRO A 361 27.20 26.14 -6.65
CA PRO A 361 27.12 26.28 -8.10
C PRO A 361 27.86 27.53 -8.56
N HIS A 362 28.48 27.45 -9.74
CA HIS A 362 29.28 28.51 -10.36
C HIS A 362 30.57 28.93 -9.61
N GLN A 363 30.97 28.20 -8.57
CA GLN A 363 32.25 28.41 -7.91
C GLN A 363 33.40 27.88 -8.75
N GLN A 364 34.50 28.64 -8.83
CA GLN A 364 35.72 28.21 -9.53
C GLN A 364 36.47 27.16 -8.69
N LEU A 365 37.04 26.19 -9.34
CA LEU A 365 37.81 25.10 -8.74
C LEU A 365 38.89 24.61 -9.69
N VAL A 366 39.89 23.92 -9.17
CA VAL A 366 40.99 23.33 -9.96
C VAL A 366 40.44 22.10 -10.68
N THR A 367 40.72 22.00 -12.00
CA THR A 367 40.26 20.89 -12.85
C THR A 367 40.90 19.56 -12.53
N ASP A 368 42.20 19.58 -12.10
CA ASP A 368 42.98 18.38 -11.73
C ASP A 368 43.50 18.53 -10.30
N ALA A 369 42.74 17.93 -9.36
CA ALA A 369 43.10 17.98 -7.94
C ALA A 369 44.29 17.14 -7.58
N LEU A 370 44.60 16.08 -8.35
CA LEU A 370 45.75 15.24 -8.10
C LEU A 370 47.07 15.96 -8.47
N ALA A 371 47.05 16.71 -9.58
CA ALA A 371 48.21 17.48 -10.02
C ALA A 371 48.64 18.51 -8.98
N ILE A 372 47.68 19.32 -8.46
CA ILE A 372 48.01 20.28 -7.43
C ILE A 372 48.40 19.65 -6.10
N HIS A 373 47.83 18.50 -5.76
CA HIS A 373 48.21 17.78 -4.52
C HIS A 373 49.61 17.23 -4.57
N THR A 374 50.02 16.65 -5.68
CA THR A 374 51.40 16.08 -5.83
C THR A 374 52.46 17.17 -5.83
N GLU A 375 52.20 18.34 -6.40
CA GLU A 375 53.13 19.49 -6.34
C GLU A 375 53.15 20.19 -4.96
N SER A 376 52.15 20.00 -4.12
CA SER A 376 52.07 20.57 -2.77
C SER A 376 52.74 19.71 -1.67
N GLN A 377 53.16 18.50 -1.98
CA GLN A 377 53.91 17.67 -1.05
C GLN A 377 55.42 17.96 -1.23
N PRO A 378 56.16 18.25 -0.12
CA PRO A 378 57.60 18.56 -0.12
C PRO A 378 58.46 17.36 -0.57
#